data_14e04310350c56144d20bd6c4ab0008f
#
_entry.id   14e04310350c56144d20bd6c4ab0008f
#
_cell.length_a   1.000
_cell.length_b   1.000
_cell.length_c   1.000
_cell.angle_alpha   90.00
_cell.angle_beta   90.00
_cell.angle_gamma   90.00
#
_symmetry.space_group_name_H-M   'P 1'
#
loop_
_entity.id
_entity.type
_entity.pdbx_description
1 polymer ?
#
loop_
_entity_poly.entity_id
_entity_poly.type
_entity_poly.pdbx_seq_one_letter_code
_entity_poly.pdbx_strand_id
1 'polypeptide(L)'
;MIETNTASKHQAFARAYRPQNFDEVVGQEHVLQALTYSLDQQNLHHAYLLTGTRGVGKTTLGRLFAKALNCEKGISSSPCGVCSPCMSIASSRFVDLIEVDGASNTKVEDTRELLEDVQFVPTQGRFKIYLIDEVHMLSTHSFNALLKTLEEPPEHVKFILATTDPQKLPITVLSRCLQFHLQLLSIPLIQQHIELILKKEAIPFEDQALYLLAEAAQGSMRDALTLTDQARSQGQGQVLTTAVTSM
;
A
#
# COMPACT_ATOMS: atom_id res chain seq x y z
N MET A 1 10.53 -29.97 -29.68
CA MET A 1 9.27 -29.88 -28.92
C MET A 1 9.60 -29.11 -27.64
N ILE A 2 9.29 -27.83 -27.62
CA ILE A 2 9.49 -26.96 -26.45
C ILE A 2 8.15 -26.95 -25.76
N GLU A 3 8.05 -27.63 -24.64
CA GLU A 3 6.89 -27.58 -23.75
C GLU A 3 6.82 -26.18 -23.15
N THR A 4 5.89 -25.38 -23.64
CA THR A 4 5.49 -24.12 -23.00
C THR A 4 4.69 -24.46 -21.75
N ASN A 5 5.38 -24.48 -20.61
CA ASN A 5 4.79 -24.66 -19.28
C ASN A 5 4.07 -23.36 -18.88
N THR A 6 2.85 -23.15 -19.40
CA THR A 6 1.96 -22.06 -19.04
C THR A 6 1.03 -22.46 -17.90
N ALA A 7 1.57 -22.78 -16.76
CA ALA A 7 0.83 -22.71 -15.51
C ALA A 7 1.00 -21.31 -14.92
N SER A 8 0.43 -20.27 -15.54
CA SER A 8 0.27 -18.98 -14.89
C SER A 8 -0.70 -19.17 -13.72
N LYS A 9 -0.16 -19.21 -12.51
CA LYS A 9 -0.97 -19.11 -11.29
C LYS A 9 -1.85 -17.88 -11.43
N HIS A 10 -3.16 -18.06 -11.54
CA HIS A 10 -4.15 -16.97 -11.54
C HIS A 10 -4.02 -16.19 -10.23
N GLN A 11 -3.26 -15.11 -10.28
CA GLN A 11 -3.14 -14.18 -9.18
C GLN A 11 -4.22 -13.12 -9.36
N ALA A 12 -4.96 -12.82 -8.28
CA ALA A 12 -5.98 -11.78 -8.32
C ALA A 12 -5.39 -10.42 -8.76
N PHE A 13 -6.11 -9.68 -9.60
CA PHE A 13 -5.66 -8.41 -10.17
C PHE A 13 -5.22 -7.41 -9.10
N ALA A 14 -5.95 -7.31 -8.00
CA ALA A 14 -5.59 -6.43 -6.88
C ALA A 14 -4.20 -6.71 -6.29
N ARG A 15 -3.64 -7.91 -6.50
CA ARG A 15 -2.29 -8.28 -6.08
C ARG A 15 -1.30 -8.21 -7.24
N ALA A 16 -1.67 -8.70 -8.42
CA ALA A 16 -0.82 -8.74 -9.60
C ALA A 16 -0.46 -7.32 -10.10
N TYR A 17 -1.43 -6.39 -10.03
CA TYR A 17 -1.31 -5.02 -10.48
C TYR A 17 -1.10 -4.01 -9.33
N ARG A 18 -0.55 -4.48 -8.19
CA ARG A 18 -0.11 -3.56 -7.14
C ARG A 18 1.07 -2.73 -7.64
N PRO A 19 1.00 -1.39 -7.61
CA PRO A 19 2.09 -0.51 -8.02
C PRO A 19 3.45 -0.91 -7.44
N GLN A 20 4.48 -0.93 -8.27
CA GLN A 20 5.85 -1.28 -7.92
C GLN A 20 6.78 -0.07 -7.85
N ASN A 21 6.36 1.08 -8.36
CA ASN A 21 7.01 2.39 -8.29
C ASN A 21 5.97 3.48 -8.12
N PHE A 22 6.40 4.72 -7.86
CA PHE A 22 5.49 5.84 -7.64
C PHE A 22 4.75 6.26 -8.91
N ASP A 23 5.34 6.06 -10.11
CA ASP A 23 4.73 6.42 -11.39
C ASP A 23 3.53 5.52 -11.76
N GLU A 24 3.48 4.32 -11.19
CA GLU A 24 2.35 3.39 -11.37
C GLU A 24 1.16 3.67 -10.46
N VAL A 25 1.32 4.59 -9.50
CA VAL A 25 0.23 4.94 -8.58
C VAL A 25 -0.78 5.81 -9.28
N VAL A 26 -2.03 5.39 -9.28
CA VAL A 26 -3.13 6.13 -9.91
C VAL A 26 -3.70 7.16 -8.94
N GLY A 27 -3.76 8.41 -9.39
CA GLY A 27 -4.21 9.53 -8.57
C GLY A 27 -3.22 9.86 -7.44
N GLN A 28 -3.67 10.58 -6.42
CA GLN A 28 -2.87 10.94 -5.23
C GLN A 28 -1.71 11.92 -5.53
N GLU A 29 -1.78 12.69 -6.61
CA GLU A 29 -0.68 13.54 -7.10
C GLU A 29 -0.09 14.43 -5.99
N HIS A 30 -0.94 15.00 -5.14
CA HIS A 30 -0.52 15.87 -4.02
C HIS A 30 0.31 15.11 -2.96
N VAL A 31 -0.04 13.84 -2.67
CA VAL A 31 0.71 13.00 -1.74
C VAL A 31 2.00 12.53 -2.39
N LEU A 32 1.94 12.09 -3.64
CA LEU A 32 3.11 11.65 -4.40
C LEU A 32 4.15 12.75 -4.53
N GLN A 33 3.73 13.96 -4.90
CA GLN A 33 4.63 15.12 -5.02
C GLN A 33 5.36 15.41 -3.70
N ALA A 34 4.67 15.39 -2.58
CA ALA A 34 5.26 15.67 -1.28
C ALA A 34 6.22 14.54 -0.82
N LEU A 35 5.83 13.27 -1.01
CA LEU A 35 6.67 12.12 -0.65
C LEU A 35 7.93 12.03 -1.53
N THR A 36 7.79 12.20 -2.84
CA THR A 36 8.93 12.14 -3.76
C THR A 36 9.90 13.29 -3.51
N TYR A 37 9.40 14.51 -3.28
CA TYR A 37 10.22 15.64 -2.90
C TYR A 37 11.00 15.38 -1.61
N SER A 38 10.34 14.84 -0.58
CA SER A 38 10.99 14.50 0.70
C SER A 38 12.10 13.46 0.53
N LEU A 39 11.91 12.46 -0.33
CA LEU A 39 12.91 11.44 -0.66
C LEU A 39 14.10 12.05 -1.40
N ASP A 40 13.86 12.85 -2.45
CA ASP A 40 14.90 13.40 -3.30
C ASP A 40 15.74 14.48 -2.59
N GLN A 41 15.11 15.23 -1.66
CA GLN A 41 15.82 16.18 -0.80
C GLN A 41 16.41 15.53 0.47
N GLN A 42 16.18 14.24 0.68
CA GLN A 42 16.57 13.51 1.90
C GLN A 42 16.09 14.18 3.19
N ASN A 43 15.00 14.94 3.11
CA ASN A 43 14.36 15.56 4.27
C ASN A 43 13.29 14.61 4.82
N LEU A 44 13.74 13.63 5.60
CA LEU A 44 12.93 12.51 6.04
C LEU A 44 12.45 12.70 7.47
N HIS A 45 11.14 12.70 7.65
CA HIS A 45 10.53 12.63 8.98
C HIS A 45 10.68 11.23 9.58
N HIS A 46 10.55 11.09 10.90
CA HIS A 46 10.59 9.78 11.56
C HIS A 46 9.25 9.03 11.48
N ALA A 47 8.12 9.74 11.35
CA ALA A 47 6.79 9.13 11.30
C ALA A 47 5.90 9.79 10.24
N TYR A 48 5.21 8.95 9.48
CA TYR A 48 4.26 9.32 8.42
C TYR A 48 2.91 8.70 8.73
N LEU A 49 1.84 9.47 8.58
CA LEU A 49 0.47 9.00 8.75
C LEU A 49 -0.29 9.12 7.43
N LEU A 50 -0.67 7.97 6.87
CA LEU A 50 -1.47 7.85 5.66
C LEU A 50 -2.93 7.65 6.07
N THR A 51 -3.80 8.62 5.76
CA THR A 51 -5.23 8.56 6.06
C THR A 51 -6.04 8.42 4.78
N GLY A 52 -7.25 7.89 4.87
CA GLY A 52 -8.16 7.73 3.74
C GLY A 52 -8.94 6.42 3.81
N THR A 53 -9.95 6.26 2.97
CA THR A 53 -10.81 5.09 2.95
C THR A 53 -10.05 3.80 2.57
N ARG A 54 -10.71 2.66 2.74
CA ARG A 54 -10.13 1.37 2.36
C ARG A 54 -9.88 1.31 0.85
N GLY A 55 -8.76 0.70 0.43
CA GLY A 55 -8.48 0.41 -0.97
C GLY A 55 -7.94 1.56 -1.81
N VAL A 56 -7.72 2.77 -1.23
CA VAL A 56 -7.17 3.95 -1.94
C VAL A 56 -5.65 3.94 -2.10
N GLY A 57 -4.94 2.94 -1.53
CA GLY A 57 -3.50 2.76 -1.76
C GLY A 57 -2.60 3.05 -0.56
N LYS A 58 -3.11 3.28 0.67
CA LYS A 58 -2.30 3.57 1.87
C LYS A 58 -1.12 2.61 2.06
N THR A 59 -1.41 1.33 2.21
CA THR A 59 -0.40 0.27 2.42
C THR A 59 0.55 0.13 1.22
N THR A 60 0.04 0.35 0.00
CA THR A 60 0.86 0.35 -1.23
C THR A 60 1.87 1.49 -1.21
N LEU A 61 1.44 2.72 -0.91
CA LEU A 61 2.34 3.86 -0.77
C LEU A 61 3.35 3.65 0.36
N GLY A 62 2.93 3.08 1.49
CA GLY A 62 3.84 2.74 2.58
C GLY A 62 4.96 1.79 2.13
N ARG A 63 4.63 0.76 1.36
CA ARG A 63 5.64 -0.18 0.80
C ARG A 63 6.54 0.47 -0.24
N LEU A 64 6.01 1.32 -1.11
CA LEU A 64 6.82 2.07 -2.09
C LEU A 64 7.80 3.00 -1.39
N PHE A 65 7.34 3.67 -0.34
CA PHE A 65 8.18 4.55 0.47
C PHE A 65 9.28 3.74 1.19
N ALA A 66 8.94 2.57 1.76
CA ALA A 66 9.91 1.65 2.36
C ALA A 66 10.96 1.17 1.34
N LYS A 67 10.53 0.87 0.12
CA LYS A 67 11.42 0.49 -0.99
C LYS A 67 12.37 1.63 -1.36
N ALA A 68 11.88 2.86 -1.44
CA ALA A 68 12.68 4.05 -1.74
C ALA A 68 13.73 4.33 -0.67
N LEU A 69 13.38 4.19 0.61
CA LEU A 69 14.27 4.37 1.75
C LEU A 69 15.41 3.33 1.81
N ASN A 70 15.12 2.09 1.43
CA ASN A 70 16.05 0.96 1.56
C ASN A 70 16.70 0.51 0.25
N CYS A 71 16.48 1.22 -0.85
CA CYS A 71 17.12 0.90 -2.13
C CYS A 71 18.65 1.02 -2.03
N GLU A 72 19.39 -0.02 -2.48
CA GLU A 72 20.86 -0.02 -2.46
C GLU A 72 21.48 1.11 -3.29
N LYS A 73 20.77 1.59 -4.33
CA LYS A 73 21.24 2.73 -5.16
C LYS A 73 21.15 4.09 -4.46
N GLY A 74 20.61 4.13 -3.26
CA GLY A 74 20.41 5.35 -2.48
C GLY A 74 18.93 5.65 -2.24
N ILE A 75 18.70 6.69 -1.42
CA ILE A 75 17.36 7.20 -1.14
C ILE A 75 16.97 8.10 -2.31
N SER A 76 15.87 7.78 -2.98
CA SER A 76 15.30 8.58 -4.06
C SER A 76 13.85 8.22 -4.33
N SER A 77 13.13 9.06 -5.06
CA SER A 77 11.78 8.79 -5.57
C SER A 77 11.73 7.65 -6.60
N SER A 78 12.88 7.20 -7.11
CA SER A 78 12.99 6.18 -8.15
C SER A 78 13.80 4.96 -7.67
N PRO A 79 13.25 4.13 -6.77
CA PRO A 79 13.93 2.91 -6.33
C PRO A 79 14.17 1.97 -7.51
N CYS A 80 15.33 1.31 -7.54
CA CYS A 80 15.77 0.56 -8.73
C CYS A 80 14.91 -0.68 -9.08
N GLY A 81 14.12 -1.19 -8.15
CA GLY A 81 13.24 -2.35 -8.35
C GLY A 81 13.94 -3.72 -8.44
N VAL A 82 15.28 -3.77 -8.57
CA VAL A 82 16.04 -5.00 -8.87
C VAL A 82 17.03 -5.42 -7.78
N CYS A 83 17.40 -4.55 -6.85
CA CYS A 83 18.29 -4.89 -5.74
C CYS A 83 17.56 -5.77 -4.70
N SER A 84 18.33 -6.41 -3.81
CA SER A 84 17.79 -7.33 -2.81
C SER A 84 16.68 -6.72 -1.94
N PRO A 85 16.84 -5.53 -1.33
CA PRO A 85 15.76 -4.88 -0.60
C PRO A 85 14.52 -4.59 -1.46
N CYS A 86 14.71 -4.07 -2.69
CA CYS A 86 13.58 -3.75 -3.56
C CYS A 86 12.74 -5.00 -3.90
N MET A 87 13.39 -6.12 -4.24
CA MET A 87 12.70 -7.38 -4.56
C MET A 87 12.07 -8.02 -3.33
N SER A 88 12.76 -7.97 -2.19
CA SER A 88 12.26 -8.54 -0.94
C SER A 88 11.05 -7.78 -0.41
N ILE A 89 11.02 -6.43 -0.50
CA ILE A 89 9.86 -5.62 -0.14
C ILE A 89 8.68 -5.91 -1.10
N ALA A 90 8.94 -5.98 -2.41
CA ALA A 90 7.90 -6.30 -3.38
C ALA A 90 7.25 -7.67 -3.13
N SER A 91 8.02 -8.64 -2.65
CA SER A 91 7.54 -9.99 -2.30
C SER A 91 7.10 -10.15 -0.84
N SER A 92 7.09 -9.07 -0.03
CA SER A 92 6.77 -9.09 1.41
C SER A 92 7.66 -10.03 2.23
N ARG A 93 8.98 -10.01 1.97
CA ARG A 93 9.97 -10.86 2.63
C ARG A 93 11.15 -10.08 3.21
N PHE A 94 11.09 -8.76 3.19
CA PHE A 94 12.16 -7.92 3.70
C PHE A 94 12.12 -7.87 5.23
N VAL A 95 13.20 -8.30 5.87
CA VAL A 95 13.26 -8.46 7.34
C VAL A 95 13.16 -7.14 8.11
N ASP A 96 13.66 -6.03 7.52
CA ASP A 96 13.62 -4.71 8.14
C ASP A 96 12.35 -3.91 7.79
N LEU A 97 11.37 -4.51 7.10
CA LEU A 97 10.01 -3.99 6.94
C LEU A 97 9.04 -4.84 7.76
N ILE A 98 8.71 -4.35 8.93
CA ILE A 98 7.77 -4.99 9.84
C ILE A 98 6.36 -4.48 9.52
N GLU A 99 5.55 -5.34 8.92
CA GLU A 99 4.15 -5.02 8.58
C GLU A 99 3.22 -5.56 9.65
N VAL A 100 2.48 -4.67 10.29
CA VAL A 100 1.52 -4.98 11.36
C VAL A 100 0.15 -4.54 10.90
N ASP A 101 -0.83 -5.44 10.94
CA ASP A 101 -2.25 -5.09 10.80
C ASP A 101 -2.85 -4.93 12.20
N GLY A 102 -3.19 -3.71 12.58
CA GLY A 102 -3.79 -3.39 13.86
C GLY A 102 -5.11 -4.10 14.14
N ALA A 103 -5.84 -4.50 13.10
CA ALA A 103 -7.07 -5.25 13.23
C ALA A 103 -6.84 -6.72 13.62
N SER A 104 -5.74 -7.32 13.17
CA SER A 104 -5.37 -8.72 13.45
C SER A 104 -4.50 -8.86 14.70
N ASN A 105 -3.66 -7.85 14.99
CA ASN A 105 -2.74 -7.83 16.12
C ASN A 105 -3.31 -7.00 17.28
N THR A 106 -4.44 -7.42 17.83
CA THR A 106 -5.10 -6.76 18.97
C THR A 106 -4.46 -7.11 20.32
N LYS A 107 -3.56 -8.10 20.37
CA LYS A 107 -2.87 -8.47 21.60
C LYS A 107 -1.81 -7.44 21.95
N VAL A 108 -1.86 -6.97 23.17
CA VAL A 108 -0.95 -5.97 23.73
C VAL A 108 0.50 -6.46 23.72
N GLU A 109 0.70 -7.76 23.97
CA GLU A 109 1.99 -8.43 24.01
C GLU A 109 2.71 -8.36 22.66
N ASP A 110 2.00 -8.68 21.56
CA ASP A 110 2.59 -8.72 20.20
C ASP A 110 3.11 -7.34 19.77
N THR A 111 2.34 -6.27 20.06
CA THR A 111 2.75 -4.90 19.73
C THR A 111 3.89 -4.41 20.62
N ARG A 112 3.93 -4.85 21.88
CA ARG A 112 4.98 -4.49 22.82
C ARG A 112 6.32 -5.11 22.43
N GLU A 113 6.35 -6.41 22.12
CA GLU A 113 7.54 -7.09 21.63
C GLU A 113 8.08 -6.42 20.36
N LEU A 114 7.22 -6.07 19.43
CA LEU A 114 7.60 -5.33 18.21
C LEU A 114 8.25 -3.98 18.51
N LEU A 115 7.76 -3.26 19.53
CA LEU A 115 8.30 -1.95 19.89
C LEU A 115 9.55 -2.05 20.77
N GLU A 116 9.77 -3.13 21.51
CA GLU A 116 11.03 -3.42 22.20
C GLU A 116 12.17 -3.66 21.19
N ASP A 117 11.86 -4.22 20.03
CA ASP A 117 12.82 -4.45 18.94
C ASP A 117 13.25 -3.19 18.19
N VAL A 118 12.61 -2.05 18.44
CA VAL A 118 12.92 -0.76 17.80
C VAL A 118 14.36 -0.30 18.08
N GLN A 119 14.92 -0.67 19.23
CA GLN A 119 16.27 -0.29 19.63
C GLN A 119 17.37 -0.96 18.78
N PHE A 120 17.05 -2.09 18.13
CA PHE A 120 18.02 -2.82 17.33
C PHE A 120 18.17 -2.21 15.93
N VAL A 121 19.40 -2.09 15.48
CA VAL A 121 19.74 -1.61 14.14
C VAL A 121 19.18 -2.52 13.05
N PRO A 122 18.94 -2.01 11.84
CA PRO A 122 18.51 -2.83 10.71
C PRO A 122 19.49 -3.96 10.40
N THR A 123 18.97 -5.08 9.94
CA THR A 123 19.79 -6.27 9.59
C THR A 123 20.35 -6.18 8.17
N GLN A 124 19.57 -5.68 7.23
CA GLN A 124 19.93 -5.63 5.79
C GLN A 124 19.73 -4.24 5.19
N GLY A 125 18.74 -3.50 5.70
CA GLY A 125 18.36 -2.20 5.19
C GLY A 125 19.15 -1.05 5.76
N ARG A 126 18.90 0.14 5.23
CA ARG A 126 19.36 1.41 5.79
C ARG A 126 18.48 1.82 6.97
N PHE A 127 17.19 1.54 6.86
CA PHE A 127 16.18 1.85 7.87
C PHE A 127 15.38 0.60 8.24
N LYS A 128 15.07 0.48 9.52
CA LYS A 128 14.04 -0.43 10.03
C LYS A 128 12.70 0.28 9.97
N ILE A 129 11.75 -0.28 9.27
CA ILE A 129 10.48 0.39 8.96
C ILE A 129 9.33 -0.40 9.58
N TYR A 130 8.50 0.30 10.33
CA TYR A 130 7.26 -0.21 10.90
C TYR A 130 6.08 0.33 10.10
N LEU A 131 5.47 -0.52 9.28
CA LEU A 131 4.25 -0.23 8.54
C LEU A 131 3.06 -0.79 9.32
N ILE A 132 2.35 0.08 10.02
CA ILE A 132 1.20 -0.30 10.85
C ILE A 132 -0.07 0.10 10.13
N ASP A 133 -0.79 -0.90 9.59
CA ASP A 133 -2.08 -0.68 8.94
C ASP A 133 -3.21 -0.72 9.99
N GLU A 134 -4.27 0.04 9.74
CA GLU A 134 -5.42 0.26 10.64
C GLU A 134 -4.98 0.56 12.09
N VAL A 135 -4.00 1.46 12.22
CA VAL A 135 -3.37 1.81 13.50
C VAL A 135 -4.37 2.23 14.58
N HIS A 136 -5.55 2.75 14.21
CA HIS A 136 -6.62 3.11 15.14
C HIS A 136 -7.23 1.90 15.90
N MET A 137 -6.94 0.67 15.46
CA MET A 137 -7.38 -0.56 16.10
C MET A 137 -6.44 -1.02 17.23
N LEU A 138 -5.27 -0.38 17.38
CA LEU A 138 -4.36 -0.68 18.47
C LEU A 138 -4.99 -0.38 19.84
N SER A 139 -4.62 -1.17 20.84
CA SER A 139 -5.04 -0.92 22.22
C SER A 139 -4.44 0.39 22.77
N THR A 140 -5.07 0.97 23.78
CA THR A 140 -4.54 2.15 24.47
C THR A 140 -3.12 1.91 25.01
N HIS A 141 -2.83 0.69 25.43
CA HIS A 141 -1.50 0.31 25.94
C HIS A 141 -0.45 0.29 24.82
N SER A 142 -0.80 -0.29 23.67
CA SER A 142 0.04 -0.30 22.46
C SER A 142 0.29 1.13 21.95
N PHE A 143 -0.71 2.00 21.98
CA PHE A 143 -0.52 3.43 21.67
C PHE A 143 0.48 4.11 22.59
N ASN A 144 0.41 3.86 23.90
CA ASN A 144 1.33 4.46 24.87
C ASN A 144 2.79 3.97 24.65
N ALA A 145 2.97 2.72 24.26
CA ALA A 145 4.27 2.20 23.89
C ALA A 145 4.80 2.84 22.59
N LEU A 146 3.93 2.97 21.58
CA LEU A 146 4.25 3.64 20.32
C LEU A 146 4.60 5.12 20.52
N LEU A 147 3.87 5.83 21.39
CA LEU A 147 4.10 7.24 21.69
C LEU A 147 5.50 7.49 22.26
N LYS A 148 5.98 6.65 23.17
CA LYS A 148 7.34 6.76 23.72
C LYS A 148 8.40 6.72 22.62
N THR A 149 8.23 5.81 21.64
CA THR A 149 9.16 5.69 20.52
C THR A 149 9.02 6.83 19.51
N LEU A 150 7.81 7.38 19.34
CA LEU A 150 7.58 8.54 18.47
C LEU A 150 8.13 9.85 19.07
N GLU A 151 8.29 9.93 20.39
CA GLU A 151 8.89 11.08 21.09
C GLU A 151 10.41 11.10 20.94
N GLU A 152 11.05 9.94 21.07
CA GLU A 152 12.51 9.77 20.96
C GLU A 152 12.84 8.64 19.96
N PRO A 153 12.56 8.85 18.66
CA PRO A 153 12.76 7.81 17.67
C PRO A 153 14.25 7.61 17.37
N PRO A 154 14.76 6.36 17.35
CA PRO A 154 16.10 6.09 16.84
C PRO A 154 16.23 6.53 15.37
N GLU A 155 17.37 7.09 14.99
CA GLU A 155 17.61 7.64 13.64
C GLU A 155 17.36 6.61 12.53
N HIS A 156 17.69 5.35 12.79
CA HIS A 156 17.54 4.24 11.86
C HIS A 156 16.11 3.71 11.73
N VAL A 157 15.15 4.27 12.48
CA VAL A 157 13.75 3.81 12.48
C VAL A 157 12.85 4.79 11.76
N LYS A 158 11.90 4.24 10.97
CA LYS A 158 10.81 5.01 10.34
C LYS A 158 9.48 4.33 10.59
N PHE A 159 8.49 5.13 10.98
CA PHE A 159 7.11 4.69 11.15
C PHE A 159 6.26 5.14 9.96
N ILE A 160 5.49 4.22 9.42
CA ILE A 160 4.46 4.48 8.41
C ILE A 160 3.15 3.95 8.97
N LEU A 161 2.34 4.85 9.46
CA LEU A 161 1.05 4.54 10.04
C LEU A 161 -0.04 4.71 8.98
N ALA A 162 -0.98 3.78 8.89
CA ALA A 162 -2.11 3.87 7.99
C ALA A 162 -3.42 3.71 8.78
N THR A 163 -4.43 4.50 8.45
CA THR A 163 -5.74 4.43 9.09
C THR A 163 -6.87 4.82 8.16
N THR A 164 -8.01 4.18 8.33
CA THR A 164 -9.28 4.60 7.71
C THR A 164 -10.04 5.61 8.59
N ASP A 165 -9.72 5.69 9.88
CA ASP A 165 -10.41 6.54 10.84
C ASP A 165 -9.41 7.37 11.66
N PRO A 166 -8.94 8.51 11.16
CA PRO A 166 -7.99 9.36 11.87
C PRO A 166 -8.57 10.00 13.13
N GLN A 167 -9.90 10.10 13.24
CA GLN A 167 -10.55 10.72 14.41
C GLN A 167 -10.41 9.87 15.67
N LYS A 168 -10.19 8.57 15.52
CA LYS A 168 -9.92 7.65 16.65
C LYS A 168 -8.48 7.72 17.15
N LEU A 169 -7.59 8.42 16.46
CA LEU A 169 -6.20 8.53 16.88
C LEU A 169 -6.03 9.62 17.96
N PRO A 170 -5.23 9.35 19.00
CA PRO A 170 -4.87 10.38 19.97
C PRO A 170 -4.18 11.57 19.32
N ILE A 171 -4.53 12.78 19.74
CA ILE A 171 -3.91 14.02 19.22
C ILE A 171 -2.38 14.01 19.39
N THR A 172 -1.88 13.32 20.40
CA THR A 172 -0.46 13.14 20.69
C THR A 172 0.27 12.35 19.60
N VAL A 173 -0.38 11.39 18.93
CA VAL A 173 0.14 10.68 17.76
C VAL A 173 0.09 11.58 16.54
N LEU A 174 -1.07 12.23 16.31
CA LEU A 174 -1.26 13.12 15.16
C LEU A 174 -0.24 14.25 15.10
N SER A 175 0.13 14.82 16.25
CA SER A 175 1.09 15.93 16.34
C SER A 175 2.54 15.53 16.07
N ARG A 176 2.86 14.23 16.09
CA ARG A 176 4.20 13.68 15.85
C ARG A 176 4.40 13.05 14.50
N CYS A 177 3.33 13.03 13.67
CA CYS A 177 3.36 12.44 12.35
C CYS A 177 3.20 13.48 11.25
N LEU A 178 3.92 13.31 10.16
CA LEU A 178 3.63 14.02 8.91
C LEU A 178 2.42 13.35 8.25
N GLN A 179 1.32 14.11 8.13
CA GLN A 179 0.03 13.56 7.73
C GLN A 179 -0.22 13.73 6.24
N PHE A 180 -0.67 12.65 5.59
CA PHE A 180 -1.09 12.62 4.19
C PHE A 180 -2.49 12.03 4.07
N HIS A 181 -3.37 12.75 3.42
CA HIS A 181 -4.72 12.30 3.18
C HIS A 181 -4.89 11.81 1.74
N LEU A 182 -5.15 10.51 1.58
CA LEU A 182 -5.42 9.89 0.29
C LEU A 182 -6.91 10.06 -0.05
N GLN A 183 -7.16 10.52 -1.26
CA GLN A 183 -8.51 10.79 -1.76
C GLN A 183 -9.11 9.56 -2.44
N LEU A 184 -10.43 9.52 -2.50
CA LEU A 184 -11.16 8.60 -3.36
C LEU A 184 -10.80 8.85 -4.82
N LEU A 185 -10.63 7.77 -5.59
CA LEU A 185 -10.38 7.87 -7.02
C LEU A 185 -11.67 8.18 -7.77
N SER A 186 -11.59 9.03 -8.77
CA SER A 186 -12.72 9.31 -9.62
C SER A 186 -13.07 8.12 -10.53
N ILE A 187 -14.34 8.01 -10.91
CA ILE A 187 -14.83 6.97 -11.81
C ILE A 187 -14.00 6.91 -13.12
N PRO A 188 -13.71 8.04 -13.81
CA PRO A 188 -12.90 8.01 -15.02
C PRO A 188 -11.49 7.44 -14.80
N LEU A 189 -10.84 7.77 -13.68
CA LEU A 189 -9.49 7.25 -13.38
C LEU A 189 -9.51 5.75 -13.15
N ILE A 190 -10.50 5.24 -12.41
CA ILE A 190 -10.66 3.81 -12.17
C ILE A 190 -10.95 3.09 -13.48
N GLN A 191 -11.90 3.60 -14.28
CA GLN A 191 -12.26 3.04 -15.56
C GLN A 191 -11.06 2.93 -16.51
N GLN A 192 -10.30 4.01 -16.66
CA GLN A 192 -9.09 4.04 -17.46
C GLN A 192 -8.05 3.02 -17.00
N HIS A 193 -7.87 2.87 -15.70
CA HIS A 193 -6.89 1.92 -15.15
C HIS A 193 -7.32 0.46 -15.37
N ILE A 194 -8.60 0.14 -15.17
CA ILE A 194 -9.14 -1.20 -15.46
C ILE A 194 -8.98 -1.49 -16.97
N GLU A 195 -9.31 -0.54 -17.82
CA GLU A 195 -9.17 -0.67 -19.28
C GLU A 195 -7.73 -1.02 -19.68
N LEU A 196 -6.74 -0.30 -19.12
CA LEU A 196 -5.32 -0.57 -19.37
C LEU A 196 -4.93 -1.99 -18.98
N ILE A 197 -5.41 -2.46 -17.82
CA ILE A 197 -5.14 -3.82 -17.33
C ILE A 197 -5.76 -4.86 -18.25
N LEU A 198 -7.04 -4.72 -18.61
CA LEU A 198 -7.74 -5.67 -19.46
C LEU A 198 -7.14 -5.74 -20.88
N LYS A 199 -6.72 -4.60 -21.44
CA LYS A 199 -5.98 -4.56 -22.71
C LYS A 199 -4.64 -5.30 -22.59
N LYS A 200 -3.91 -5.11 -21.50
CA LYS A 200 -2.62 -5.78 -21.26
C LYS A 200 -2.78 -7.29 -21.13
N GLU A 201 -3.87 -7.74 -20.50
CA GLU A 201 -4.21 -9.16 -20.35
C GLU A 201 -4.92 -9.76 -21.57
N ALA A 202 -5.16 -8.97 -22.62
CA ALA A 202 -5.93 -9.36 -23.81
C ALA A 202 -7.32 -9.92 -23.46
N ILE A 203 -8.00 -9.35 -22.45
CA ILE A 203 -9.33 -9.72 -22.00
C ILE A 203 -10.36 -8.84 -22.70
N PRO A 204 -11.34 -9.42 -23.44
CA PRO A 204 -12.42 -8.65 -24.02
C PRO A 204 -13.32 -8.02 -22.95
N PHE A 205 -13.77 -6.80 -23.22
CA PHE A 205 -14.63 -6.05 -22.28
C PHE A 205 -15.59 -5.13 -23.03
N GLU A 206 -16.65 -4.74 -22.35
CA GLU A 206 -17.60 -3.71 -22.79
C GLU A 206 -17.36 -2.42 -21.99
N ASP A 207 -17.39 -1.26 -22.65
CA ASP A 207 -17.17 0.04 -22.00
C ASP A 207 -18.18 0.31 -20.87
N GLN A 208 -19.44 -0.11 -21.08
CA GLN A 208 -20.49 0.02 -20.07
C GLN A 208 -20.19 -0.83 -18.83
N ALA A 209 -19.59 -2.00 -18.99
CA ALA A 209 -19.17 -2.85 -17.87
C ALA A 209 -18.07 -2.16 -17.04
N LEU A 210 -17.12 -1.51 -17.71
CA LEU A 210 -16.05 -0.77 -17.01
C LEU A 210 -16.59 0.39 -16.18
N TYR A 211 -17.55 1.13 -16.73
CA TYR A 211 -18.21 2.22 -16.01
C TYR A 211 -18.93 1.70 -14.74
N LEU A 212 -19.72 0.63 -14.86
CA LEU A 212 -20.43 0.04 -13.73
C LEU A 212 -19.48 -0.49 -12.65
N LEU A 213 -18.37 -1.13 -13.04
CA LEU A 213 -17.34 -1.59 -12.10
C LEU A 213 -16.68 -0.41 -11.37
N ALA A 214 -16.36 0.67 -12.09
CA ALA A 214 -15.76 1.86 -11.51
C ALA A 214 -16.72 2.58 -10.54
N GLU A 215 -18.01 2.64 -10.87
CA GLU A 215 -19.07 3.19 -10.02
C GLU A 215 -19.24 2.33 -8.74
N ALA A 216 -19.36 1.01 -8.89
CA ALA A 216 -19.51 0.08 -7.78
C ALA A 216 -18.31 0.06 -6.82
N ALA A 217 -17.12 0.37 -7.32
CA ALA A 217 -15.89 0.45 -6.52
C ALA A 217 -15.83 1.65 -5.56
N GLN A 218 -16.70 2.64 -5.71
CA GLN A 218 -16.82 3.81 -4.82
C GLN A 218 -15.48 4.49 -4.50
N GLY A 219 -14.60 4.62 -5.50
CA GLY A 219 -13.30 5.29 -5.37
C GLY A 219 -12.17 4.39 -4.85
N SER A 220 -12.42 3.10 -4.61
CA SER A 220 -11.44 2.12 -4.17
C SER A 220 -10.85 1.34 -5.36
N MET A 221 -9.57 1.53 -5.68
CA MET A 221 -8.91 0.74 -6.72
C MET A 221 -8.86 -0.75 -6.40
N ARG A 222 -8.68 -1.10 -5.12
CA ARG A 222 -8.64 -2.51 -4.69
C ARG A 222 -9.97 -3.21 -4.97
N ASP A 223 -11.09 -2.54 -4.65
CA ASP A 223 -12.41 -3.12 -4.86
C ASP A 223 -12.73 -3.15 -6.35
N ALA A 224 -12.35 -2.13 -7.12
CA ALA A 224 -12.46 -2.11 -8.58
C ALA A 224 -11.79 -3.32 -9.23
N LEU A 225 -10.55 -3.62 -8.86
CA LEU A 225 -9.81 -4.77 -9.39
C LEU A 225 -10.40 -6.10 -8.94
N THR A 226 -10.91 -6.17 -7.70
CA THR A 226 -11.59 -7.37 -7.18
C THR A 226 -12.90 -7.64 -7.92
N LEU A 227 -13.71 -6.59 -8.13
CA LEU A 227 -14.95 -6.69 -8.91
C LEU A 227 -14.67 -7.06 -10.38
N THR A 228 -13.58 -6.56 -10.95
CA THR A 228 -13.14 -6.91 -12.32
C THR A 228 -12.79 -8.39 -12.42
N ASP A 229 -12.08 -8.97 -11.45
CA ASP A 229 -11.81 -10.40 -11.40
C ASP A 229 -13.10 -11.24 -11.28
N GLN A 230 -14.06 -10.77 -10.49
CA GLN A 230 -15.37 -11.41 -10.37
C GLN A 230 -16.14 -11.38 -11.70
N ALA A 231 -16.25 -10.19 -12.31
CA ALA A 231 -16.93 -10.02 -13.61
C ALA A 231 -16.32 -10.90 -14.69
N ARG A 232 -14.98 -10.96 -14.77
CA ARG A 232 -14.25 -11.85 -15.67
C ARG A 232 -14.58 -13.32 -15.45
N SER A 233 -14.67 -13.74 -14.17
CA SER A 233 -15.00 -15.12 -13.82
C SER A 233 -16.42 -15.49 -14.26
N GLN A 234 -17.40 -14.62 -14.01
CA GLN A 234 -18.80 -14.83 -14.40
C GLN A 234 -19.00 -14.74 -15.92
N GLY A 235 -18.26 -13.84 -16.59
CA GLY A 235 -18.30 -13.67 -18.03
C GLY A 235 -17.43 -14.67 -18.82
N GLN A 236 -17.01 -15.77 -18.18
CA GLN A 236 -16.22 -16.84 -18.83
C GLN A 236 -14.95 -16.33 -19.50
N GLY A 237 -14.24 -15.42 -18.85
CA GLY A 237 -13.00 -14.85 -19.35
C GLY A 237 -13.16 -13.47 -20.02
N GLN A 238 -14.38 -12.93 -20.07
CA GLN A 238 -14.70 -11.60 -20.61
C GLN A 238 -15.35 -10.74 -19.53
N VAL A 239 -15.27 -9.41 -19.70
CA VAL A 239 -15.92 -8.46 -18.79
C VAL A 239 -17.13 -7.85 -19.52
N LEU A 240 -18.30 -8.48 -19.32
CA LEU A 240 -19.55 -8.13 -19.98
C LEU A 240 -20.48 -7.36 -19.03
N THR A 241 -21.28 -6.46 -19.56
CA THR A 241 -22.28 -5.68 -18.81
C THR A 241 -23.28 -6.57 -18.08
N THR A 242 -23.72 -7.65 -18.74
CA THR A 242 -24.65 -8.63 -18.16
C THR A 242 -24.04 -9.36 -16.96
N ALA A 243 -22.75 -9.69 -17.02
CA ALA A 243 -22.05 -10.30 -15.88
C ALA A 243 -21.95 -9.33 -14.70
N VAL A 244 -21.60 -8.05 -14.96
CA VAL A 244 -21.50 -7.03 -13.91
C VAL A 244 -22.86 -6.73 -13.28
N THR A 245 -23.94 -6.62 -14.05
CA THR A 245 -25.28 -6.33 -13.52
C THR A 245 -25.91 -7.48 -12.73
N SER A 246 -25.37 -8.70 -12.88
CA SER A 246 -25.81 -9.88 -12.13
C SER A 246 -25.05 -10.11 -10.82
N MET A 247 -24.03 -9.30 -10.54
CA MET A 247 -23.22 -9.35 -9.29
C MET A 247 -23.91 -8.63 -8.15
#